data_f8f0a9a004d59546d0a42f932033adb5
#
_entry.id   f8f0a9a004d59546d0a42f932033adb5
#
_cell.length_a   1.000
_cell.length_b   1.000
_cell.length_c   1.000
_cell.angle_alpha   90.00
_cell.angle_beta   90.00
_cell.angle_gamma   90.00
#
_symmetry.space_group_name_H-M   'P 1'
#
loop_
_entity.id
_entity.type
_entity.pdbx_description
1 polymer ?
#
loop_
_entity_poly.entity_id
_entity_poly.type
_entity_poly.pdbx_seq_one_letter_code
_entity_poly.pdbx_strand_id
1 'polypeptide(L)'
;YSISASANTGYYYQWENFANYTKTFARKHNITAMVGMSYRETNSDNVSASSSGADILTAYDPQFQYLNYVKGDASKSIGNAPGRSASLAYFGRLIYSYDNRYSIQANFRADAFDSSKLPAQNRWGYFPSVSAGWTISNESFIKDNISPNALSFLKLRASWGRNGNISVLNGYPYSATIALGNNWYQYHVDQMGSDFASSPNGLPNANLTWETSEQIDLGLDMRFLNNRLSATIDYFDKKTKDLLIGITPPIEFGHSSTTINGGTVLNRGLELEVSWKDQVGDFAYGVSANFSTLKNQVLELPAGVPRIERSDASSTNYQIATAFEPGYPVWYLRGYNYEGVDEEGKPIITDVDGNGTIDAGDKMFIGQGIPTYTYGLNLNLAWKGFDFVLYGAGQGGNHIMPVMHRTGFSN
;
A
#
# COMPACT_ATOMS: atom_id res chain seq x y z
N TYR A 1 -12.49 32.89 7.71
CA TYR A 1 -11.24 32.64 8.45
C TYR A 1 -11.46 31.53 9.47
N SER A 2 -10.40 30.81 9.85
CA SER A 2 -10.41 29.82 10.91
C SER A 2 -9.14 29.90 11.72
N ILE A 3 -9.24 29.61 13.00
CA ILE A 3 -8.09 29.48 13.91
C ILE A 3 -8.26 28.18 14.70
N SER A 4 -7.19 27.44 14.87
CA SER A 4 -7.21 26.17 15.61
C SER A 4 -5.96 26.02 16.45
N ALA A 5 -6.11 25.32 17.56
CA ALA A 5 -5.00 24.88 18.41
C ALA A 5 -5.25 23.41 18.80
N SER A 6 -4.20 22.63 18.85
CA SER A 6 -4.26 21.25 19.32
C SER A 6 -3.05 20.91 20.17
N ALA A 7 -3.25 20.02 21.12
CA ALA A 7 -2.19 19.42 21.90
C ALA A 7 -2.33 17.91 21.82
N ASN A 8 -1.26 17.24 21.39
CA ASN A 8 -1.17 15.79 21.32
C ASN A 8 -0.18 15.32 22.36
N THR A 9 -0.62 14.40 23.20
CA THR A 9 0.25 13.68 24.13
C THR A 9 0.07 12.20 23.93
N GLY A 10 1.09 11.43 24.24
CA GLY A 10 0.98 10.00 24.13
C GLY A 10 2.26 9.31 24.54
N TYR A 11 2.16 8.01 24.72
CA TYR A 11 3.31 7.16 24.94
C TYR A 11 3.19 5.89 24.12
N TYR A 12 4.34 5.36 23.79
CA TYR A 12 4.53 4.11 23.09
C TYR A 12 5.52 3.27 23.89
N TYR A 13 5.20 2.01 24.09
CA TYR A 13 6.18 1.05 24.58
C TYR A 13 6.06 -0.27 23.81
N GLN A 14 7.20 -0.93 23.74
CA GLN A 14 7.33 -2.24 23.11
C GLN A 14 8.14 -3.14 24.03
N TRP A 15 7.67 -4.34 24.24
CA TRP A 15 8.36 -5.36 25.00
C TRP A 15 8.58 -6.57 24.09
N GLU A 16 9.86 -6.90 23.89
CA GLU A 16 10.25 -8.01 23.04
C GLU A 16 11.14 -8.97 23.85
N ASN A 17 10.86 -10.26 23.69
CA ASN A 17 11.69 -11.35 24.19
C ASN A 17 11.92 -12.32 23.05
N PHE A 18 13.17 -12.70 22.84
CA PHE A 18 13.50 -13.73 21.89
C PHE A 18 14.72 -14.53 22.35
N ALA A 19 14.75 -15.79 21.97
CA ALA A 19 15.87 -16.70 22.18
C ALA A 19 16.38 -17.20 20.84
N ASN A 20 17.70 -17.18 20.68
CA ASN A 20 18.39 -17.70 19.51
C ASN A 20 19.26 -18.90 19.92
N TYR A 21 19.23 -19.94 19.10
CA TYR A 21 20.11 -21.08 19.19
C TYR A 21 20.81 -21.29 17.85
N THR A 22 22.14 -21.27 17.87
CA THR A 22 22.96 -21.52 16.67
C THR A 22 23.97 -22.61 16.96
N LYS A 23 24.02 -23.62 16.07
CA LYS A 23 24.97 -24.73 16.20
C LYS A 23 25.40 -25.24 14.83
N THR A 24 26.69 -25.55 14.73
CA THR A 24 27.28 -26.27 13.59
C THR A 24 27.58 -27.71 13.99
N PHE A 25 27.06 -28.67 13.20
CA PHE A 25 27.28 -30.09 13.36
C PHE A 25 28.16 -30.63 12.22
N ALA A 26 29.06 -31.55 12.51
CA ALA A 26 29.91 -32.22 11.53
C ALA A 26 30.57 -31.24 10.53
N ARG A 27 30.86 -30.01 10.94
CA ARG A 27 31.43 -28.91 10.14
C ARG A 27 30.63 -28.48 8.88
N LYS A 28 29.50 -29.12 8.59
CA LYS A 28 28.72 -28.94 7.35
C LYS A 28 27.27 -28.53 7.60
N HIS A 29 26.73 -28.89 8.74
CA HIS A 29 25.32 -28.63 9.06
C HIS A 29 25.22 -27.41 9.99
N ASN A 30 24.70 -26.32 9.52
CA ASN A 30 24.47 -25.12 10.32
C ASN A 30 22.97 -24.99 10.59
N ILE A 31 22.60 -24.90 11.86
CA ILE A 31 21.22 -24.68 12.29
C ILE A 31 21.18 -23.39 13.11
N THR A 32 20.24 -22.52 12.78
CA THR A 32 19.86 -21.37 13.61
C THR A 32 18.36 -21.43 13.84
N ALA A 33 17.95 -21.50 15.09
CA ALA A 33 16.55 -21.46 15.50
C ALA A 33 16.31 -20.24 16.37
N MET A 34 15.19 -19.56 16.16
CA MET A 34 14.76 -18.42 16.94
C MET A 34 13.28 -18.59 17.29
N VAL A 35 12.93 -18.26 18.53
CA VAL A 35 11.55 -18.11 18.98
C VAL A 35 11.44 -16.82 19.76
N GLY A 36 10.30 -16.14 19.66
CA GLY A 36 10.12 -14.89 20.36
C GLY A 36 8.68 -14.43 20.44
N MET A 37 8.49 -13.39 21.22
CA MET A 37 7.24 -12.66 21.34
C MET A 37 7.50 -11.16 21.33
N SER A 38 6.54 -10.40 20.85
CA SER A 38 6.53 -8.93 20.89
C SER A 38 5.17 -8.45 21.35
N TYR A 39 5.14 -7.60 22.35
CA TYR A 39 3.96 -6.85 22.75
C TYR A 39 4.22 -5.37 22.53
N ARG A 40 3.24 -4.70 21.93
CA ARG A 40 3.32 -3.27 21.62
C ARG A 40 2.03 -2.60 22.05
N GLU A 41 2.16 -1.43 22.70
CA GLU A 41 1.03 -0.59 23.04
C GLU A 41 1.33 0.86 22.70
N THR A 42 0.34 1.53 22.11
CA THR A 42 0.37 2.96 21.81
C THR A 42 -0.85 3.58 22.47
N ASN A 43 -0.63 4.61 23.27
CA ASN A 43 -1.68 5.47 23.81
C ASN A 43 -1.46 6.88 23.27
N SER A 44 -2.55 7.52 22.89
CA SER A 44 -2.54 8.91 22.43
C SER A 44 -3.73 9.64 23.03
N ASP A 45 -3.54 10.89 23.33
CA ASP A 45 -4.61 11.79 23.71
C ASP A 45 -4.47 13.07 22.89
N ASN A 46 -5.53 13.43 22.20
CA ASN A 46 -5.60 14.63 21.39
C ASN A 46 -6.69 15.53 21.93
N VAL A 47 -6.31 16.74 22.32
CA VAL A 47 -7.24 17.81 22.63
C VAL A 47 -7.11 18.87 21.54
N SER A 48 -8.23 19.24 20.96
CA SER A 48 -8.28 20.27 19.91
C SER A 48 -9.38 21.29 20.18
N ALA A 49 -9.12 22.52 19.80
CA ALA A 49 -10.11 23.57 19.77
C ALA A 49 -9.99 24.36 18.47
N SER A 50 -11.12 24.75 17.90
CA SER A 50 -11.15 25.56 16.69
C SER A 50 -12.29 26.55 16.73
N SER A 51 -12.11 27.64 15.98
CA SER A 51 -13.17 28.62 15.73
C SER A 51 -13.14 29.05 14.28
N SER A 52 -14.33 29.27 13.69
CA SER A 52 -14.47 29.65 12.30
C SER A 52 -15.59 30.67 12.11
N GLY A 53 -15.44 31.54 11.10
CA GLY A 53 -16.42 32.55 10.73
C GLY A 53 -15.84 33.59 9.77
N ALA A 54 -16.66 34.46 9.25
CA ALA A 54 -16.24 35.50 8.28
C ALA A 54 -15.26 36.50 8.95
N ASP A 55 -15.55 36.90 10.19
CA ASP A 55 -14.83 37.91 10.96
C ASP A 55 -14.50 37.41 12.38
N ILE A 56 -13.75 36.32 12.47
CA ILE A 56 -13.49 35.67 13.74
C ILE A 56 -12.47 36.42 14.63
N LEU A 57 -11.60 37.24 14.03
CA LEU A 57 -10.53 37.90 14.73
C LEU A 57 -10.89 39.38 15.02
N THR A 58 -10.59 39.85 16.22
CA THR A 58 -10.70 41.24 16.58
C THR A 58 -9.46 42.07 16.22
N ALA A 59 -8.33 41.41 15.96
CA ALA A 59 -7.08 41.98 15.49
C ALA A 59 -6.44 41.11 14.42
N TYR A 60 -5.86 41.74 13.39
CA TYR A 60 -5.25 41.06 12.26
C TYR A 60 -3.74 40.75 12.46
N ASP A 61 -3.16 41.23 13.55
CA ASP A 61 -1.75 41.02 13.84
C ASP A 61 -1.50 39.53 14.17
N PRO A 62 -0.54 38.84 13.52
CA PRO A 62 -0.21 37.43 13.76
C PRO A 62 0.09 37.11 15.23
N GLN A 63 0.66 38.03 15.97
CA GLN A 63 0.94 37.83 17.40
C GLN A 63 -0.32 37.73 18.28
N PHE A 64 -1.49 38.11 17.77
CA PHE A 64 -2.78 38.05 18.47
C PHE A 64 -3.71 36.92 17.89
N GLN A 65 -3.22 36.04 17.10
CA GLN A 65 -3.98 34.93 16.54
C GLN A 65 -4.15 33.78 17.54
N TYR A 66 -4.71 34.07 18.70
CA TYR A 66 -5.04 33.10 19.74
C TYR A 66 -6.55 32.89 19.82
N LEU A 67 -6.96 31.66 20.21
CA LEU A 67 -8.38 31.33 20.41
C LEU A 67 -9.09 32.28 21.40
N ASN A 68 -8.36 32.89 22.34
CA ASN A 68 -8.89 33.84 23.30
C ASN A 68 -9.40 35.15 22.67
N TYR A 69 -8.87 35.50 21.50
CA TYR A 69 -9.23 36.76 20.81
C TYR A 69 -10.33 36.55 19.74
N VAL A 70 -10.99 35.41 19.75
CA VAL A 70 -12.07 35.12 18.82
C VAL A 70 -13.35 35.79 19.33
N LYS A 71 -14.10 36.42 18.41
CA LYS A 71 -15.40 37.04 18.71
C LYS A 71 -16.38 36.02 19.30
N GLY A 72 -17.25 36.49 20.19
CA GLY A 72 -18.18 35.63 20.93
C GLY A 72 -19.22 34.91 20.08
N ASP A 73 -19.56 35.48 18.89
CA ASP A 73 -20.51 34.96 17.92
C ASP A 73 -19.90 33.96 16.89
N ALA A 74 -18.59 33.77 16.93
CA ALA A 74 -17.93 32.83 16.07
C ALA A 74 -18.29 31.38 16.44
N SER A 75 -18.39 30.49 15.41
CA SER A 75 -18.59 29.10 15.61
C SER A 75 -17.36 28.49 16.31
N LYS A 76 -17.58 27.80 17.41
CA LYS A 76 -16.53 27.17 18.24
C LYS A 76 -16.73 25.66 18.27
N SER A 77 -15.63 24.92 18.16
CA SER A 77 -15.60 23.47 18.29
C SER A 77 -14.48 23.06 19.23
N ILE A 78 -14.79 22.15 20.13
CA ILE A 78 -13.84 21.53 21.05
C ILE A 78 -13.94 20.03 20.87
N GLY A 79 -12.81 19.35 20.73
CA GLY A 79 -12.73 17.91 20.59
C GLY A 79 -11.66 17.31 21.49
N ASN A 80 -11.94 16.11 21.98
CA ASN A 80 -10.97 15.25 22.62
C ASN A 80 -11.11 13.86 22.02
N ALA A 81 -9.98 13.27 21.61
CA ALA A 81 -9.94 11.96 20.96
C ALA A 81 -8.85 11.08 21.58
N PRO A 82 -9.11 10.48 22.76
CA PRO A 82 -8.19 9.52 23.32
C PRO A 82 -8.18 8.25 22.46
N GLY A 83 -6.98 7.73 22.20
CA GLY A 83 -6.76 6.53 21.41
C GLY A 83 -5.87 5.53 22.14
N ARG A 84 -6.21 4.26 22.06
CA ARG A 84 -5.36 3.15 22.51
C ARG A 84 -5.35 2.07 21.46
N SER A 85 -4.16 1.57 21.15
CA SER A 85 -4.00 0.37 20.32
C SER A 85 -2.96 -0.55 20.92
N ALA A 86 -3.21 -1.86 20.87
CA ALA A 86 -2.29 -2.86 21.34
C ALA A 86 -2.18 -4.01 20.34
N SER A 87 -0.99 -4.58 20.22
CA SER A 87 -0.73 -5.76 19.40
C SER A 87 0.18 -6.74 20.12
N LEU A 88 -0.04 -8.01 19.87
CA LEU A 88 0.73 -9.13 20.40
C LEU A 88 1.14 -10.04 19.25
N ALA A 89 2.40 -10.43 19.23
CA ALA A 89 2.92 -11.34 18.22
C ALA A 89 3.77 -12.44 18.84
N TYR A 90 3.62 -13.64 18.31
CA TYR A 90 4.53 -14.76 18.53
C TYR A 90 5.19 -15.12 17.22
N PHE A 91 6.48 -15.39 17.24
CA PHE A 91 7.22 -15.70 16.03
C PHE A 91 8.29 -16.76 16.25
N GLY A 92 8.56 -17.49 15.19
CA GLY A 92 9.63 -18.48 15.15
C GLY A 92 10.32 -18.49 13.79
N ARG A 93 11.61 -18.80 13.78
CA ARG A 93 12.42 -18.95 12.57
C ARG A 93 13.33 -20.15 12.72
N LEU A 94 13.42 -20.94 11.67
CA LEU A 94 14.41 -22.00 11.54
C LEU A 94 15.20 -21.78 10.25
N ILE A 95 16.51 -21.69 10.35
CA ILE A 95 17.43 -21.64 9.22
C ILE A 95 18.31 -22.89 9.30
N TYR A 96 18.37 -23.61 8.21
CA TYR A 96 19.28 -24.73 8.02
C TYR A 96 20.12 -24.52 6.78
N SER A 97 21.43 -24.68 6.88
CA SER A 97 22.30 -24.73 5.71
C SER A 97 23.24 -25.94 5.77
N TYR A 98 23.43 -26.53 4.61
CA TYR A 98 24.30 -27.69 4.43
C TYR A 98 25.46 -27.33 3.50
N ASP A 99 26.68 -27.45 4.02
CA ASP A 99 27.95 -27.32 3.28
C ASP A 99 28.08 -26.03 2.47
N ASN A 100 27.40 -24.93 2.90
CA ASN A 100 27.28 -23.67 2.19
C ASN A 100 26.75 -23.82 0.75
N ARG A 101 26.09 -24.94 0.44
CA ARG A 101 25.48 -25.23 -0.87
C ARG A 101 23.97 -25.08 -0.85
N TYR A 102 23.32 -25.67 0.13
CA TYR A 102 21.87 -25.68 0.27
C TYR A 102 21.48 -24.90 1.51
N SER A 103 20.48 -24.06 1.40
CA SER A 103 19.89 -23.34 2.52
C SER A 103 18.37 -23.42 2.48
N ILE A 104 17.76 -23.66 3.63
CA ILE A 104 16.30 -23.62 3.81
C ILE A 104 16.02 -22.73 5.01
N GLN A 105 15.06 -21.85 4.89
CA GLN A 105 14.54 -21.05 5.99
C GLN A 105 13.03 -21.19 6.06
N ALA A 106 12.51 -21.45 7.26
CA ALA A 106 11.09 -21.42 7.56
C ALA A 106 10.83 -20.38 8.65
N ASN A 107 9.80 -19.56 8.46
CA ASN A 107 9.34 -18.61 9.45
C ASN A 107 7.84 -18.82 9.69
N PHE A 108 7.44 -18.57 10.91
CA PHE A 108 6.05 -18.54 11.31
C PHE A 108 5.82 -17.34 12.22
N ARG A 109 4.75 -16.59 11.96
CA ARG A 109 4.35 -15.47 12.80
C ARG A 109 2.83 -15.51 13.02
N ALA A 110 2.43 -15.36 14.28
CA ALA A 110 1.05 -15.19 14.69
C ALA A 110 0.91 -13.79 15.30
N ASP A 111 0.07 -12.97 14.71
CA ASP A 111 -0.17 -11.59 15.15
C ASP A 111 -1.62 -11.41 15.56
N ALA A 112 -1.83 -10.69 16.66
CA ALA A 112 -3.15 -10.24 17.09
C ALA A 112 -3.15 -8.75 17.38
N PHE A 113 -4.25 -8.10 17.08
CA PHE A 113 -4.55 -6.73 17.48
C PHE A 113 -5.64 -6.70 18.54
N ASP A 114 -5.78 -5.55 19.18
CA ASP A 114 -6.86 -5.30 20.15
C ASP A 114 -8.27 -5.36 19.48
N SER A 115 -9.29 -5.09 20.26
CA SER A 115 -10.69 -5.18 19.82
C SER A 115 -11.12 -4.09 18.85
N SER A 116 -10.27 -3.10 18.55
CA SER A 116 -10.68 -1.95 17.74
C SER A 116 -10.86 -2.23 16.25
N LYS A 117 -10.31 -3.36 15.74
CA LYS A 117 -10.28 -3.64 14.30
C LYS A 117 -11.06 -4.89 13.89
N LEU A 118 -10.88 -6.00 14.60
CA LEU A 118 -11.46 -7.29 14.24
C LEU A 118 -12.22 -7.94 15.40
N PRO A 119 -13.26 -8.74 15.10
CA PRO A 119 -13.99 -9.50 16.10
C PRO A 119 -13.09 -10.56 16.74
N ALA A 120 -13.42 -11.01 17.93
CA ALA A 120 -12.59 -11.90 18.74
C ALA A 120 -12.14 -13.17 18.01
N GLN A 121 -13.05 -13.79 17.24
CA GLN A 121 -12.77 -15.03 16.49
C GLN A 121 -11.77 -14.85 15.33
N ASN A 122 -11.62 -13.63 14.78
CA ASN A 122 -10.78 -13.35 13.62
C ASN A 122 -9.58 -12.44 13.95
N ARG A 123 -9.34 -12.21 15.24
CA ARG A 123 -8.31 -11.28 15.72
C ARG A 123 -6.89 -11.76 15.44
N TRP A 124 -6.67 -13.07 15.45
CA TRP A 124 -5.36 -13.66 15.16
C TRP A 124 -5.17 -13.90 13.66
N GLY A 125 -4.05 -13.39 13.13
CA GLY A 125 -3.55 -13.70 11.80
C GLY A 125 -2.33 -14.62 11.87
N TYR A 126 -2.19 -15.52 10.89
CA TYR A 126 -1.11 -16.51 10.84
C TYR A 126 -0.35 -16.39 9.52
N PHE A 127 0.94 -16.17 9.62
CA PHE A 127 1.79 -15.76 8.50
C PHE A 127 3.01 -16.67 8.38
N PRO A 128 2.88 -17.83 7.73
CA PRO A 128 3.99 -18.71 7.41
C PRO A 128 4.78 -18.20 6.20
N SER A 129 6.10 -18.50 6.18
CA SER A 129 6.91 -18.35 4.98
C SER A 129 8.02 -19.39 4.94
N VAL A 130 8.42 -19.77 3.73
CA VAL A 130 9.52 -20.68 3.47
C VAL A 130 10.36 -20.15 2.31
N SER A 131 11.69 -20.31 2.42
CA SER A 131 12.60 -20.02 1.33
C SER A 131 13.67 -21.09 1.23
N ALA A 132 14.14 -21.35 0.01
CA ALA A 132 15.23 -22.26 -0.29
C ALA A 132 16.25 -21.57 -1.20
N GLY A 133 17.53 -21.91 -1.01
CA GLY A 133 18.61 -21.43 -1.82
C GLY A 133 19.59 -22.56 -2.16
N TRP A 134 20.02 -22.58 -3.41
CA TRP A 134 21.06 -23.50 -3.88
C TRP A 134 22.20 -22.71 -4.46
N THR A 135 23.35 -22.75 -3.78
CA THR A 135 24.60 -22.12 -4.25
C THR A 135 25.30 -23.08 -5.19
N ILE A 136 24.91 -23.02 -6.47
CA ILE A 136 25.35 -23.94 -7.54
C ILE A 136 26.87 -23.80 -7.75
N SER A 137 27.41 -22.60 -7.60
CA SER A 137 28.87 -22.37 -7.73
C SER A 137 29.73 -23.12 -6.72
N ASN A 138 29.13 -23.64 -5.63
CA ASN A 138 29.82 -24.44 -4.64
C ASN A 138 29.76 -25.94 -4.91
N GLU A 139 29.05 -26.38 -5.96
CA GLU A 139 29.03 -27.76 -6.41
C GLU A 139 30.33 -28.16 -7.13
N SER A 140 30.76 -29.38 -6.97
CA SER A 140 32.01 -29.89 -7.57
C SER A 140 31.99 -29.80 -9.10
N PHE A 141 30.83 -30.06 -9.72
CA PHE A 141 30.70 -29.97 -11.18
C PHE A 141 30.86 -28.56 -11.75
N ILE A 142 30.67 -27.52 -10.93
CA ILE A 142 30.98 -26.12 -11.31
C ILE A 142 32.38 -25.75 -10.85
N LYS A 143 32.69 -25.96 -9.55
CA LYS A 143 33.92 -25.53 -8.90
C LYS A 143 35.16 -26.14 -9.53
N ASP A 144 35.08 -27.41 -9.97
CA ASP A 144 36.21 -28.16 -10.53
C ASP A 144 36.37 -27.93 -12.04
N ASN A 145 35.32 -27.46 -12.75
CA ASN A 145 35.31 -27.33 -14.21
C ASN A 145 35.22 -25.88 -14.72
N ILE A 146 34.78 -24.93 -13.90
CA ILE A 146 34.62 -23.53 -14.32
C ILE A 146 35.55 -22.66 -13.47
N SER A 147 36.41 -21.89 -14.16
CA SER A 147 37.29 -20.95 -13.47
C SER A 147 36.48 -19.90 -12.67
N PRO A 148 36.85 -19.59 -11.40
CA PRO A 148 36.28 -18.50 -10.63
C PRO A 148 36.40 -17.14 -11.35
N ASN A 149 37.38 -17.01 -12.27
CA ASN A 149 37.50 -15.80 -13.11
C ASN A 149 36.34 -15.69 -14.11
N ALA A 150 35.77 -16.79 -14.58
CA ALA A 150 34.65 -16.77 -15.50
C ALA A 150 33.33 -16.67 -14.74
N LEU A 151 33.06 -17.59 -13.80
CA LEU A 151 31.87 -17.64 -12.94
C LEU A 151 32.27 -17.67 -11.48
N SER A 152 32.18 -16.52 -10.82
CA SER A 152 32.57 -16.36 -9.42
C SER A 152 31.50 -16.81 -8.42
N PHE A 153 30.23 -16.69 -8.81
CA PHE A 153 29.10 -17.05 -7.96
C PHE A 153 27.86 -17.33 -8.80
N LEU A 154 27.12 -18.39 -8.41
CA LEU A 154 25.83 -18.72 -8.99
C LEU A 154 24.93 -19.29 -7.90
N LYS A 155 23.78 -18.66 -7.65
CA LYS A 155 22.80 -19.10 -6.66
C LYS A 155 21.39 -19.00 -7.20
N LEU A 156 20.65 -20.09 -7.07
CA LEU A 156 19.20 -20.13 -7.30
C LEU A 156 18.47 -19.93 -5.97
N ARG A 157 17.41 -19.13 -6.00
CA ARG A 157 16.54 -18.85 -4.84
C ARG A 157 15.09 -19.10 -5.21
N ALA A 158 14.33 -19.63 -4.24
CA ALA A 158 12.88 -19.73 -4.33
C ALA A 158 12.28 -19.37 -2.96
N SER A 159 11.21 -18.62 -2.93
CA SER A 159 10.48 -18.32 -1.71
C SER A 159 8.98 -18.30 -1.93
N TRP A 160 8.26 -18.61 -0.86
CA TRP A 160 6.83 -18.41 -0.71
C TRP A 160 6.55 -17.87 0.68
N GLY A 161 5.62 -16.93 0.77
CA GLY A 161 5.21 -16.40 2.06
C GLY A 161 3.84 -15.75 2.01
N ARG A 162 3.23 -15.68 3.20
CA ARG A 162 1.97 -14.99 3.44
C ARG A 162 2.17 -13.86 4.43
N ASN A 163 1.57 -12.68 4.15
CA ASN A 163 1.48 -11.53 5.03
C ASN A 163 0.03 -11.09 5.20
N GLY A 164 -0.28 -10.46 6.34
CA GLY A 164 -1.60 -9.92 6.62
C GLY A 164 -1.60 -8.40 6.74
N ASN A 165 -2.73 -7.80 6.45
CA ASN A 165 -2.96 -6.37 6.61
C ASN A 165 -4.36 -6.11 7.18
N ILE A 166 -4.46 -5.19 8.15
CA ILE A 166 -5.71 -4.67 8.73
C ILE A 166 -5.63 -3.15 8.92
N SER A 167 -4.64 -2.49 8.30
CA SER A 167 -4.37 -1.06 8.54
C SER A 167 -5.53 -0.15 8.12
N VAL A 168 -6.32 -0.58 7.14
CA VAL A 168 -7.49 0.17 6.63
C VAL A 168 -8.69 0.15 7.58
N LEU A 169 -8.73 -0.78 8.55
CA LEU A 169 -9.83 -0.88 9.49
C LEU A 169 -9.66 0.14 10.63
N ASN A 170 -10.75 0.80 10.97
CA ASN A 170 -10.82 1.76 12.08
C ASN A 170 -12.16 1.64 12.80
N GLY A 171 -12.17 1.92 14.10
CA GLY A 171 -13.39 2.24 14.83
C GLY A 171 -14.43 1.12 14.96
N TYR A 172 -14.02 -0.11 15.21
CA TYR A 172 -14.94 -1.23 15.46
C TYR A 172 -15.89 -1.56 14.28
N PRO A 173 -15.39 -1.75 13.04
CA PRO A 173 -16.22 -1.90 11.85
C PRO A 173 -17.08 -3.19 11.85
N TYR A 174 -16.85 -4.09 12.78
CA TYR A 174 -17.58 -5.34 12.97
C TYR A 174 -18.73 -5.23 13.98
N SER A 175 -18.86 -4.09 14.68
CA SER A 175 -19.84 -3.86 15.73
C SER A 175 -20.74 -2.68 15.38
N ALA A 176 -22.02 -2.78 15.70
CA ALA A 176 -22.91 -1.65 15.59
C ALA A 176 -22.54 -0.59 16.65
N THR A 177 -22.09 0.57 16.21
CA THR A 177 -21.87 1.75 17.04
C THR A 177 -23.06 2.70 16.86
N ILE A 178 -23.37 3.46 17.89
CA ILE A 178 -24.48 4.41 17.88
C ILE A 178 -23.91 5.82 17.81
N ALA A 179 -24.30 6.58 16.79
CA ALA A 179 -24.03 8.01 16.71
C ALA A 179 -24.99 8.75 17.65
N LEU A 180 -24.40 9.53 18.57
CA LEU A 180 -25.15 10.38 19.49
C LEU A 180 -25.17 11.81 18.97
N GLY A 181 -26.32 12.50 19.13
CA GLY A 181 -26.42 13.92 18.80
C GLY A 181 -26.64 14.27 17.33
N ASN A 182 -27.01 13.32 16.49
CA ASN A 182 -27.40 13.62 15.12
C ASN A 182 -28.84 14.12 15.05
N ASN A 183 -29.02 15.32 14.54
CA ASN A 183 -30.32 15.99 14.35
C ASN A 183 -31.20 15.36 13.24
N TRP A 184 -31.03 14.08 12.92
CA TRP A 184 -31.70 13.43 11.77
C TRP A 184 -33.15 13.06 12.02
N TYR A 185 -33.56 12.94 13.28
CA TYR A 185 -34.97 12.71 13.66
C TYR A 185 -35.33 13.63 14.81
N GLN A 186 -36.12 14.66 14.54
CA GLN A 186 -36.78 15.47 15.58
C GLN A 186 -38.03 14.73 16.03
N TYR A 187 -38.03 14.27 17.25
CA TYR A 187 -39.24 13.75 17.92
C TYR A 187 -39.94 14.99 18.54
N HIS A 188 -41.00 15.45 18.07
CA HIS A 188 -41.76 16.65 18.38
C HIS A 188 -41.46 17.87 17.50
N VAL A 189 -42.36 18.10 16.53
CA VAL A 189 -42.35 19.21 15.61
C VAL A 189 -42.64 20.57 16.29
N ASP A 190 -43.15 20.57 17.52
CA ASP A 190 -43.63 21.76 18.21
C ASP A 190 -42.73 22.34 19.30
N GLN A 191 -41.62 21.73 19.61
CA GLN A 191 -40.66 22.28 20.57
C GLN A 191 -39.24 22.16 20.00
N MET A 192 -38.59 23.30 19.77
CA MET A 192 -37.14 23.39 19.56
C MET A 192 -36.37 22.95 20.80
N GLY A 193 -36.63 21.81 21.32
CA GLY A 193 -35.99 21.21 22.48
C GLY A 193 -35.17 20.00 22.04
N SER A 194 -34.01 19.94 22.51
CA SER A 194 -32.81 19.10 22.38
C SER A 194 -33.00 17.57 22.55
N ASP A 195 -34.07 16.97 22.08
CA ASP A 195 -34.21 15.53 22.08
C ASP A 195 -33.48 14.94 20.86
N PHE A 196 -32.23 14.61 21.06
CA PHE A 196 -31.38 14.01 20.04
C PHE A 196 -31.74 12.54 19.83
N ALA A 197 -32.19 12.17 18.64
CA ALA A 197 -32.30 10.78 18.25
C ALA A 197 -30.91 10.16 18.06
N SER A 198 -30.78 8.89 18.36
CA SER A 198 -29.60 8.09 18.07
C SER A 198 -29.85 7.18 16.89
N SER A 199 -28.88 7.00 16.03
CA SER A 199 -28.94 6.07 14.91
C SER A 199 -27.67 5.20 14.83
N PRO A 200 -27.77 3.98 14.26
CA PRO A 200 -26.56 3.22 13.98
C PRO A 200 -25.59 4.03 13.10
N ASN A 201 -24.30 4.00 13.44
CA ASN A 201 -23.26 4.77 12.73
C ASN A 201 -22.71 4.07 11.48
N GLY A 202 -23.31 2.99 11.02
CA GLY A 202 -22.91 2.23 9.86
C GLY A 202 -23.46 0.81 9.89
N LEU A 203 -23.30 0.10 8.79
CA LEU A 203 -23.64 -1.32 8.69
C LEU A 203 -22.46 -2.16 9.17
N PRO A 204 -22.56 -2.84 10.34
CA PRO A 204 -21.46 -3.63 10.89
C PRO A 204 -21.26 -4.92 10.10
N ASN A 205 -20.01 -5.40 10.03
CA ASN A 205 -19.69 -6.70 9.46
C ASN A 205 -18.95 -7.59 10.47
N ALA A 206 -19.71 -8.46 11.15
CA ALA A 206 -19.17 -9.37 12.17
C ALA A 206 -18.21 -10.45 11.61
N ASN A 207 -18.12 -10.60 10.28
CA ASN A 207 -17.29 -11.61 9.61
C ASN A 207 -15.95 -11.07 9.10
N LEU A 208 -15.60 -9.82 9.44
CA LEU A 208 -14.33 -9.23 9.00
C LEU A 208 -13.13 -10.06 9.44
N THR A 209 -12.22 -10.26 8.49
CA THR A 209 -10.95 -10.97 8.66
C THR A 209 -9.77 -10.14 8.15
N TRP A 210 -8.58 -10.70 8.28
CA TRP A 210 -7.36 -10.13 7.70
C TRP A 210 -7.41 -10.16 6.17
N GLU A 211 -7.03 -9.06 5.54
CA GLU A 211 -6.56 -9.04 4.17
C GLU A 211 -5.22 -9.79 4.12
N THR A 212 -5.03 -10.69 3.17
CA THR A 212 -3.81 -11.49 3.07
C THR A 212 -3.12 -11.33 1.72
N SER A 213 -1.79 -11.23 1.75
CA SER A 213 -0.96 -11.26 0.54
C SER A 213 -0.13 -12.53 0.53
N GLU A 214 -0.24 -13.31 -0.53
CA GLU A 214 0.60 -14.48 -0.81
C GLU A 214 1.55 -14.14 -1.95
N GLN A 215 2.85 -14.41 -1.77
CA GLN A 215 3.87 -14.12 -2.76
C GLN A 215 4.76 -15.32 -3.01
N ILE A 216 5.08 -15.58 -4.27
CA ILE A 216 6.09 -16.51 -4.73
C ILE A 216 7.18 -15.69 -5.42
N ASP A 217 8.43 -15.99 -5.09
CA ASP A 217 9.60 -15.38 -5.73
C ASP A 217 10.55 -16.47 -6.20
N LEU A 218 11.10 -16.29 -7.42
CA LEU A 218 12.15 -17.10 -7.99
C LEU A 218 13.29 -16.19 -8.42
N GLY A 219 14.48 -16.41 -7.90
CA GLY A 219 15.62 -15.54 -8.12
C GLY A 219 16.89 -16.29 -8.54
N LEU A 220 17.68 -15.65 -9.37
CA LEU A 220 18.98 -16.12 -9.81
C LEU A 220 20.04 -15.03 -9.60
N ASP A 221 21.00 -15.30 -8.72
CA ASP A 221 22.13 -14.40 -8.46
C ASP A 221 23.37 -14.93 -9.17
N MET A 222 24.03 -14.07 -9.94
CA MET A 222 25.21 -14.40 -10.73
C MET A 222 26.33 -13.38 -10.50
N ARG A 223 27.56 -13.85 -10.43
CA ARG A 223 28.75 -12.99 -10.49
C ARG A 223 29.79 -13.60 -11.39
N PHE A 224 30.41 -12.76 -12.21
CA PHE A 224 31.38 -13.14 -13.23
C PHE A 224 32.63 -12.29 -13.11
N LEU A 225 33.71 -12.74 -13.77
CA LEU A 225 34.93 -11.96 -13.96
C LEU A 225 35.54 -11.47 -12.64
N ASN A 226 35.74 -12.37 -11.68
CA ASN A 226 36.23 -12.04 -10.33
C ASN A 226 35.34 -11.03 -9.60
N ASN A 227 34.01 -11.20 -9.69
CA ASN A 227 32.99 -10.33 -9.11
C ASN A 227 32.94 -8.89 -9.71
N ARG A 228 33.55 -8.64 -10.86
CA ARG A 228 33.44 -7.34 -11.55
C ARG A 228 32.03 -7.14 -12.14
N LEU A 229 31.46 -8.18 -12.72
CA LEU A 229 30.08 -8.18 -13.21
C LEU A 229 29.19 -8.96 -12.25
N SER A 230 28.13 -8.34 -11.76
CA SER A 230 27.04 -9.01 -11.04
C SER A 230 25.72 -8.83 -11.78
N ALA A 231 24.90 -9.87 -11.79
CA ALA A 231 23.55 -9.82 -12.34
C ALA A 231 22.60 -10.57 -11.41
N THR A 232 21.42 -10.01 -11.18
CA THR A 232 20.33 -10.63 -10.45
C THR A 232 19.09 -10.57 -11.31
N ILE A 233 18.36 -11.69 -11.39
CA ILE A 233 17.08 -11.81 -12.07
C ILE A 233 16.10 -12.38 -11.07
N ASP A 234 14.98 -11.68 -10.86
CA ASP A 234 13.90 -12.14 -9.98
C ASP A 234 12.57 -12.13 -10.75
N TYR A 235 11.78 -13.16 -10.54
CA TYR A 235 10.39 -13.24 -10.92
C TYR A 235 9.55 -13.27 -9.65
N PHE A 236 8.52 -12.42 -9.57
CA PHE A 236 7.57 -12.42 -8.48
C PHE A 236 6.12 -12.58 -8.97
N ASP A 237 5.31 -13.29 -8.18
CA ASP A 237 3.85 -13.38 -8.32
C ASP A 237 3.24 -13.19 -6.94
N LYS A 238 2.57 -12.04 -6.75
CA LYS A 238 1.93 -11.64 -5.50
C LYS A 238 0.44 -11.51 -5.70
N LYS A 239 -0.34 -12.26 -4.92
CA LYS A 239 -1.80 -12.17 -4.88
C LYS A 239 -2.24 -11.64 -3.53
N THR A 240 -2.95 -10.51 -3.53
CA THR A 240 -3.62 -9.99 -2.34
C THR A 240 -5.07 -10.41 -2.39
N LYS A 241 -5.51 -11.18 -1.41
CA LYS A 241 -6.84 -11.79 -1.29
C LYS A 241 -7.59 -11.19 -0.12
N ASP A 242 -8.90 -11.35 -0.10
CA ASP A 242 -9.78 -10.88 0.97
C ASP A 242 -9.58 -9.38 1.25
N LEU A 243 -9.42 -8.60 0.17
CA LEU A 243 -9.22 -7.15 0.26
C LEU A 243 -10.27 -6.51 1.17
N LEU A 244 -9.82 -5.66 2.08
CA LEU A 244 -10.70 -4.87 2.94
C LEU A 244 -11.19 -3.66 2.16
N ILE A 245 -12.36 -3.77 1.54
CA ILE A 245 -12.93 -2.74 0.66
C ILE A 245 -14.26 -2.21 1.20
N GLY A 246 -14.45 -0.90 1.01
CA GLY A 246 -15.74 -0.26 1.25
C GLY A 246 -16.65 -0.44 0.04
N ILE A 247 -17.86 -0.91 0.27
CA ILE A 247 -18.92 -0.99 -0.74
C ILE A 247 -20.12 -0.15 -0.29
N THR A 248 -20.93 0.29 -1.26
CA THR A 248 -22.22 0.91 -0.99
C THR A 248 -23.28 -0.18 -0.95
N PRO A 249 -23.90 -0.44 0.23
CA PRO A 249 -24.98 -1.41 0.32
C PRO A 249 -26.22 -0.89 -0.42
N PRO A 250 -27.22 -1.75 -0.72
CA PRO A 250 -28.51 -1.33 -1.21
C PRO A 250 -29.14 -0.27 -0.30
N ILE A 251 -29.84 0.70 -0.90
CA ILE A 251 -30.38 1.89 -0.20
C ILE A 251 -31.34 1.52 0.94
N GLU A 252 -31.97 0.37 0.84
CA GLU A 252 -32.91 -0.18 1.83
C GLU A 252 -32.26 -0.42 3.20
N PHE A 253 -30.93 -0.59 3.26
CA PHE A 253 -30.19 -0.70 4.50
C PHE A 253 -29.98 0.63 5.23
N GLY A 254 -30.27 1.77 4.57
CA GLY A 254 -30.17 3.11 5.18
C GLY A 254 -28.74 3.57 5.47
N HIS A 255 -27.71 2.90 4.92
CA HIS A 255 -26.31 3.24 5.13
C HIS A 255 -25.58 3.46 3.81
N SER A 256 -24.64 4.42 3.81
CA SER A 256 -23.88 4.80 2.61
C SER A 256 -22.69 3.91 2.33
N SER A 257 -22.18 3.19 3.33
CA SER A 257 -21.01 2.32 3.14
C SER A 257 -20.93 1.21 4.21
N THR A 258 -20.33 0.11 3.84
CA THR A 258 -19.88 -0.95 4.75
C THR A 258 -18.54 -1.50 4.29
N THR A 259 -17.74 -2.03 5.22
CA THR A 259 -16.46 -2.68 4.87
C THR A 259 -16.67 -4.19 4.84
N ILE A 260 -16.20 -4.81 3.77
CA ILE A 260 -16.22 -6.27 3.60
C ILE A 260 -14.85 -6.79 3.20
N ASN A 261 -14.61 -8.08 3.46
CA ASN A 261 -13.53 -8.81 2.81
C ASN A 261 -14.01 -9.30 1.45
N GLY A 262 -13.26 -8.98 0.40
CA GLY A 262 -13.59 -9.48 -0.93
C GLY A 262 -12.72 -8.89 -2.01
N GLY A 263 -12.60 -9.66 -3.08
CA GLY A 263 -11.75 -9.32 -4.19
C GLY A 263 -10.31 -9.82 -4.05
N THR A 264 -9.68 -9.98 -5.19
CA THR A 264 -8.30 -10.43 -5.32
C THR A 264 -7.56 -9.57 -6.34
N VAL A 265 -6.35 -9.12 -5.98
CA VAL A 265 -5.45 -8.35 -6.86
C VAL A 265 -4.17 -9.13 -7.08
N LEU A 266 -3.76 -9.21 -8.33
CA LEU A 266 -2.50 -9.79 -8.78
C LEU A 266 -1.49 -8.67 -9.08
N ASN A 267 -0.26 -8.86 -8.59
CA ASN A 267 0.92 -8.13 -9.00
C ASN A 267 2.00 -9.14 -9.38
N ARG A 268 2.49 -9.13 -10.61
CA ARG A 268 3.59 -9.99 -11.03
C ARG A 268 4.51 -9.27 -12.00
N GLY A 269 5.76 -9.70 -12.02
CA GLY A 269 6.74 -9.09 -12.89
C GLY A 269 8.09 -9.75 -12.84
N LEU A 270 9.00 -9.16 -13.58
CA LEU A 270 10.41 -9.50 -13.63
C LEU A 270 11.21 -8.30 -13.15
N GLU A 271 12.24 -8.56 -12.37
CA GLU A 271 13.22 -7.58 -11.92
C GLU A 271 14.60 -8.02 -12.39
N LEU A 272 15.34 -7.08 -12.94
CA LEU A 272 16.70 -7.27 -13.42
C LEU A 272 17.60 -6.21 -12.80
N GLU A 273 18.69 -6.65 -12.19
CA GLU A 273 19.76 -5.77 -11.73
C GLU A 273 21.07 -6.23 -12.35
N VAL A 274 21.85 -5.30 -12.92
CA VAL A 274 23.18 -5.56 -13.48
C VAL A 274 24.13 -4.49 -12.94
N SER A 275 25.29 -4.91 -12.45
CA SER A 275 26.32 -4.00 -11.94
C SER A 275 27.69 -4.44 -12.43
N TRP A 276 28.42 -3.47 -12.96
CA TRP A 276 29.84 -3.61 -13.31
C TRP A 276 30.68 -2.71 -12.42
N LYS A 277 31.78 -3.24 -11.84
CA LYS A 277 32.75 -2.47 -11.06
C LYS A 277 34.16 -2.90 -11.43
N ASP A 278 35.01 -1.93 -11.72
CA ASP A 278 36.42 -2.22 -12.02
C ASP A 278 37.30 -1.03 -11.63
N GLN A 279 38.62 -1.27 -11.62
CA GLN A 279 39.63 -0.26 -11.34
C GLN A 279 40.85 -0.47 -12.25
N VAL A 280 41.31 0.62 -12.85
CA VAL A 280 42.53 0.65 -13.70
C VAL A 280 43.43 1.74 -13.15
N GLY A 281 44.52 1.32 -12.48
CA GLY A 281 45.40 2.27 -11.76
C GLY A 281 44.63 3.03 -10.68
N ASP A 282 44.72 4.37 -10.74
CA ASP A 282 44.01 5.26 -9.80
C ASP A 282 42.54 5.55 -10.21
N PHE A 283 42.11 5.05 -11.37
CA PHE A 283 40.75 5.25 -11.86
C PHE A 283 39.84 4.07 -11.51
N ALA A 284 38.87 4.29 -10.63
CA ALA A 284 37.85 3.34 -10.30
C ALA A 284 36.52 3.77 -10.93
N TYR A 285 35.79 2.81 -11.47
CA TYR A 285 34.49 3.07 -12.09
C TYR A 285 33.49 1.96 -11.77
N GLY A 286 32.22 2.35 -11.65
CA GLY A 286 31.11 1.44 -11.45
C GLY A 286 29.87 1.93 -12.18
N VAL A 287 29.20 1.00 -12.86
CA VAL A 287 27.90 1.22 -13.50
C VAL A 287 26.93 0.20 -12.96
N SER A 288 25.76 0.64 -12.48
CA SER A 288 24.67 -0.26 -12.13
C SER A 288 23.38 0.19 -12.80
N ALA A 289 22.63 -0.77 -13.30
CA ALA A 289 21.34 -0.55 -13.91
C ALA A 289 20.33 -1.53 -13.30
N ASN A 290 19.10 -1.07 -13.08
CA ASN A 290 17.98 -1.92 -12.73
C ASN A 290 16.81 -1.68 -13.70
N PHE A 291 16.03 -2.71 -13.90
CA PHE A 291 14.81 -2.68 -14.71
C PHE A 291 13.77 -3.60 -14.07
N SER A 292 12.56 -3.11 -13.88
CA SER A 292 11.46 -3.89 -13.33
C SER A 292 10.24 -3.74 -14.21
N THR A 293 9.52 -4.85 -14.42
CA THR A 293 8.20 -4.86 -15.05
C THR A 293 7.13 -5.15 -14.02
N LEU A 294 5.95 -4.61 -14.22
CA LEU A 294 4.80 -4.86 -13.35
C LEU A 294 3.53 -5.07 -14.17
N LYS A 295 2.90 -6.24 -14.02
CA LYS A 295 1.52 -6.47 -14.38
C LYS A 295 0.67 -6.41 -13.12
N ASN A 296 -0.11 -5.34 -12.97
CA ASN A 296 -1.12 -5.19 -11.91
C ASN A 296 -2.50 -5.52 -12.50
N GLN A 297 -3.31 -6.32 -11.82
CA GLN A 297 -4.62 -6.73 -12.31
C GLN A 297 -5.56 -7.11 -11.16
N VAL A 298 -6.78 -6.60 -11.18
CA VAL A 298 -7.89 -7.11 -10.37
C VAL A 298 -8.33 -8.43 -10.97
N LEU A 299 -8.33 -9.51 -10.17
CA LEU A 299 -8.76 -10.83 -10.64
C LEU A 299 -10.25 -11.06 -10.40
N GLU A 300 -10.74 -10.64 -9.23
CA GLU A 300 -12.13 -10.83 -8.83
C GLU A 300 -12.59 -9.75 -7.85
N LEU A 301 -13.89 -9.56 -7.76
CA LEU A 301 -14.60 -8.74 -6.78
C LEU A 301 -15.64 -9.59 -6.04
N PRO A 302 -16.20 -9.11 -4.93
CA PRO A 302 -17.30 -9.79 -4.25
C PRO A 302 -18.48 -10.07 -5.17
N ALA A 303 -19.19 -11.15 -4.92
CA ALA A 303 -20.37 -11.53 -5.69
C ALA A 303 -21.40 -10.38 -5.73
N GLY A 304 -21.90 -10.10 -6.93
CA GLY A 304 -22.87 -9.01 -7.14
C GLY A 304 -22.24 -7.61 -7.29
N VAL A 305 -20.93 -7.48 -7.17
CA VAL A 305 -20.21 -6.21 -7.38
C VAL A 305 -19.38 -6.31 -8.66
N PRO A 306 -19.91 -5.89 -9.83
CA PRO A 306 -19.18 -6.00 -11.09
C PRO A 306 -18.00 -5.03 -11.17
N ARG A 307 -18.13 -3.87 -10.55
CA ARG A 307 -17.15 -2.77 -10.55
C ARG A 307 -17.37 -1.84 -9.37
N ILE A 308 -16.29 -1.27 -8.86
CA ILE A 308 -16.32 -0.17 -7.89
C ILE A 308 -15.77 1.06 -8.61
N GLU A 309 -16.56 2.11 -8.70
CA GLU A 309 -16.14 3.39 -9.29
C GLU A 309 -15.99 4.46 -8.22
N ARG A 310 -15.00 5.31 -8.41
CA ARG A 310 -14.84 6.57 -7.70
C ARG A 310 -14.86 7.69 -8.73
N SER A 311 -15.86 8.53 -8.67
CA SER A 311 -15.84 9.78 -9.42
C SER A 311 -14.70 10.64 -8.88
N ASP A 312 -13.89 11.20 -9.75
CA ASP A 312 -12.92 12.20 -9.33
C ASP A 312 -13.68 13.46 -8.90
N ALA A 313 -13.66 13.75 -7.58
CA ALA A 313 -14.26 14.97 -7.01
C ALA A 313 -13.65 16.26 -7.60
N SER A 314 -12.49 16.14 -8.29
CA SER A 314 -11.86 17.23 -9.02
C SER A 314 -12.51 17.51 -10.38
N SER A 315 -13.32 16.59 -10.93
CA SER A 315 -13.99 16.75 -12.22
C SER A 315 -15.38 17.37 -12.04
N THR A 316 -15.57 18.59 -12.46
CA THR A 316 -16.89 19.30 -12.40
C THR A 316 -17.98 18.59 -13.18
N ASN A 317 -17.63 17.71 -14.13
CA ASN A 317 -18.58 17.04 -15.02
C ASN A 317 -18.55 15.51 -14.92
N TYR A 318 -17.79 14.91 -13.96
CA TYR A 318 -17.71 13.46 -13.73
C TYR A 318 -17.41 12.63 -15.00
N GLN A 319 -16.69 13.22 -15.97
CA GLN A 319 -16.40 12.57 -17.25
C GLN A 319 -15.37 11.45 -17.13
N ILE A 320 -14.43 11.58 -16.19
CA ILE A 320 -13.41 10.57 -15.90
C ILE A 320 -13.65 10.05 -14.49
N ALA A 321 -13.66 8.74 -14.35
CA ALA A 321 -13.71 8.04 -13.09
C ALA A 321 -12.46 7.16 -12.92
N THR A 322 -12.12 6.81 -11.70
CA THR A 322 -11.24 5.68 -11.45
C THR A 322 -12.07 4.44 -11.14
N ALA A 323 -11.70 3.32 -11.73
CA ALA A 323 -12.47 2.09 -11.58
C ALA A 323 -11.60 0.92 -11.09
N PHE A 324 -12.23 0.07 -10.29
CA PHE A 324 -11.67 -1.16 -9.77
C PHE A 324 -12.57 -2.31 -10.27
N GLU A 325 -12.09 -3.07 -11.23
CA GLU A 325 -12.88 -4.00 -12.03
C GLU A 325 -12.06 -5.22 -12.43
N PRO A 326 -12.61 -6.44 -12.40
CA PRO A 326 -11.92 -7.64 -12.83
C PRO A 326 -11.41 -7.54 -14.27
N GLY A 327 -10.16 -7.98 -14.49
CA GLY A 327 -9.50 -7.92 -15.80
C GLY A 327 -8.63 -6.69 -16.02
N TYR A 328 -8.86 -5.61 -15.28
CA TYR A 328 -8.16 -4.33 -15.44
C TYR A 328 -7.17 -4.06 -14.29
N PRO A 329 -6.24 -3.10 -14.47
CA PRO A 329 -5.40 -2.60 -13.39
C PRO A 329 -6.22 -1.95 -12.27
N VAL A 330 -5.66 -1.96 -11.06
CA VAL A 330 -6.27 -1.31 -9.88
C VAL A 330 -6.45 0.18 -10.13
N TRP A 331 -7.67 0.69 -9.94
CA TRP A 331 -8.03 2.09 -10.11
C TRP A 331 -7.60 2.68 -11.46
N TYR A 332 -7.87 1.93 -12.54
CA TYR A 332 -7.63 2.43 -13.89
C TYR A 332 -8.52 3.64 -14.22
N LEU A 333 -8.09 4.44 -15.17
CA LEU A 333 -8.85 5.59 -15.65
C LEU A 333 -9.93 5.10 -16.61
N ARG A 334 -11.18 5.41 -16.29
CA ARG A 334 -12.37 5.10 -17.08
C ARG A 334 -13.02 6.38 -17.58
N GLY A 335 -13.20 6.51 -18.88
CA GLY A 335 -13.73 7.70 -19.51
C GLY A 335 -14.12 7.45 -20.94
N TYR A 336 -14.55 8.49 -21.62
CA TYR A 336 -14.91 8.43 -23.05
C TYR A 336 -13.64 8.45 -23.92
N ASN A 337 -13.66 7.64 -24.98
CA ASN A 337 -12.63 7.69 -26.01
C ASN A 337 -13.01 8.76 -27.05
N TYR A 338 -12.11 9.73 -27.22
CA TYR A 338 -12.26 10.82 -28.17
C TYR A 338 -11.55 10.46 -29.48
N GLU A 339 -12.29 10.46 -30.59
CA GLU A 339 -11.79 10.09 -31.93
C GLU A 339 -11.45 11.29 -32.80
N GLY A 340 -11.87 12.48 -32.40
CA GLY A 340 -11.69 13.71 -33.17
C GLY A 340 -12.90 14.63 -33.15
N VAL A 341 -13.00 15.50 -34.15
CA VAL A 341 -14.16 16.38 -34.38
C VAL A 341 -14.78 16.08 -35.72
N ASP A 342 -16.08 16.24 -35.79
CA ASP A 342 -16.83 16.20 -37.07
C ASP A 342 -16.60 17.48 -37.90
N GLU A 343 -17.28 17.57 -39.07
CA GLU A 343 -17.18 18.73 -39.97
C GLU A 343 -17.74 20.01 -39.35
N GLU A 344 -18.63 19.88 -38.34
CA GLU A 344 -19.21 20.99 -37.58
C GLU A 344 -18.37 21.36 -36.34
N GLY A 345 -17.25 20.66 -36.08
CA GLY A 345 -16.38 20.92 -34.94
C GLY A 345 -16.83 20.29 -33.62
N LYS A 346 -17.84 19.38 -33.64
CA LYS A 346 -18.28 18.66 -32.43
C LYS A 346 -17.39 17.45 -32.15
N PRO A 347 -17.17 17.10 -30.87
CA PRO A 347 -16.38 15.92 -30.51
C PRO A 347 -17.05 14.63 -30.97
N ILE A 348 -16.29 13.76 -31.63
CA ILE A 348 -16.68 12.40 -31.96
C ILE A 348 -16.23 11.52 -30.78
N ILE A 349 -17.19 10.89 -30.11
CA ILE A 349 -16.97 9.95 -29.01
C ILE A 349 -17.32 8.55 -29.49
N THR A 350 -16.53 7.56 -29.14
CA THR A 350 -16.79 6.15 -29.45
C THR A 350 -18.07 5.68 -28.74
N ASP A 351 -19.04 5.20 -29.51
CA ASP A 351 -20.22 4.49 -29.01
C ASP A 351 -19.81 3.01 -28.79
N VAL A 352 -19.53 2.65 -27.56
CA VAL A 352 -18.92 1.35 -27.19
C VAL A 352 -19.95 0.23 -27.22
N ASP A 353 -21.19 0.52 -26.82
CA ASP A 353 -22.28 -0.47 -26.79
C ASP A 353 -23.14 -0.49 -28.06
N GLY A 354 -22.94 0.48 -28.97
CA GLY A 354 -23.62 0.55 -30.29
C GLY A 354 -25.08 0.94 -30.20
N ASN A 355 -25.51 1.61 -29.12
CA ASN A 355 -26.93 1.99 -28.92
C ASN A 355 -27.32 3.30 -29.61
N GLY A 356 -26.35 4.03 -30.17
CA GLY A 356 -26.55 5.30 -30.88
C GLY A 356 -26.67 6.52 -29.96
N THR A 357 -26.43 6.36 -28.67
CA THR A 357 -26.50 7.43 -27.66
C THR A 357 -25.25 7.42 -26.79
N ILE A 358 -24.54 8.52 -26.72
CA ILE A 358 -23.34 8.60 -25.85
C ILE A 358 -23.77 8.81 -24.40
N ASP A 359 -23.56 7.77 -23.57
CA ASP A 359 -23.90 7.77 -22.15
C ASP A 359 -22.83 7.10 -21.27
N ALA A 360 -23.16 6.80 -20.01
CA ALA A 360 -22.21 6.20 -19.08
C ALA A 360 -21.78 4.77 -19.49
N GLY A 361 -22.51 4.10 -20.39
CA GLY A 361 -22.16 2.79 -20.96
C GLY A 361 -20.93 2.87 -21.85
N ASP A 362 -20.70 4.00 -22.52
CA ASP A 362 -19.59 4.21 -23.45
C ASP A 362 -18.26 4.53 -22.79
N LYS A 363 -18.24 4.66 -21.48
CA LYS A 363 -16.97 4.83 -20.75
C LYS A 363 -16.17 3.55 -20.78
N MET A 364 -14.92 3.64 -21.22
CA MET A 364 -14.01 2.52 -21.39
C MET A 364 -12.67 2.76 -20.67
N PHE A 365 -11.76 1.78 -20.71
CA PHE A 365 -10.39 1.95 -20.25
C PHE A 365 -9.66 2.97 -21.12
N ILE A 366 -9.21 4.06 -20.52
CA ILE A 366 -8.45 5.13 -21.20
C ILE A 366 -7.03 5.26 -20.69
N GLY A 367 -6.66 4.54 -19.63
CA GLY A 367 -5.32 4.54 -19.11
C GLY A 367 -5.23 4.01 -17.69
N GLN A 368 -4.02 3.92 -17.18
CA GLN A 368 -3.73 3.47 -15.81
C GLN A 368 -2.68 4.35 -15.15
N GLY A 369 -2.81 4.61 -13.84
CA GLY A 369 -1.83 5.39 -13.09
C GLY A 369 -0.60 4.58 -12.65
N ILE A 370 -0.70 3.25 -12.62
CA ILE A 370 0.38 2.36 -12.19
C ILE A 370 1.34 2.13 -13.35
N PRO A 371 2.65 2.42 -13.20
CA PRO A 371 3.64 2.14 -14.23
C PRO A 371 3.73 0.64 -14.53
N THR A 372 3.92 0.28 -15.80
CA THR A 372 4.17 -1.10 -16.23
C THR A 372 5.63 -1.48 -16.21
N TYR A 373 6.52 -0.50 -16.17
CA TYR A 373 7.96 -0.70 -16.00
C TYR A 373 8.61 0.50 -15.30
N THR A 374 9.70 0.22 -14.59
CA THR A 374 10.59 1.22 -14.00
C THR A 374 12.04 0.87 -14.32
N TYR A 375 12.89 1.87 -14.35
CA TYR A 375 14.33 1.66 -14.58
C TYR A 375 15.16 2.69 -13.81
N GLY A 376 16.39 2.29 -13.50
CA GLY A 376 17.38 3.16 -12.88
C GLY A 376 18.77 2.90 -13.44
N LEU A 377 19.58 3.94 -13.46
CA LEU A 377 20.99 3.90 -13.83
C LEU A 377 21.80 4.67 -12.81
N ASN A 378 22.92 4.10 -12.38
CA ASN A 378 23.88 4.76 -11.51
C ASN A 378 25.28 4.58 -12.07
N LEU A 379 26.01 5.70 -12.23
CA LEU A 379 27.42 5.75 -12.64
C LEU A 379 28.24 6.39 -11.53
N ASN A 380 29.25 5.67 -11.06
CA ASN A 380 30.22 6.15 -10.07
C ASN A 380 31.61 6.13 -10.68
N LEU A 381 32.28 7.25 -10.62
CA LEU A 381 33.69 7.40 -11.10
C LEU A 381 34.50 7.99 -9.96
N ALA A 382 35.71 7.46 -9.74
CA ALA A 382 36.66 8.03 -8.79
C ALA A 382 38.07 8.07 -9.40
N TRP A 383 38.74 9.20 -9.26
CA TRP A 383 40.10 9.41 -9.77
C TRP A 383 40.87 10.42 -8.93
N LYS A 384 41.96 9.99 -8.33
CA LYS A 384 42.95 10.87 -7.60
C LYS A 384 42.28 11.86 -6.63
N GLY A 385 41.28 11.41 -5.84
CA GLY A 385 40.57 12.25 -4.87
C GLY A 385 39.37 13.00 -5.42
N PHE A 386 39.02 12.84 -6.69
CA PHE A 386 37.77 13.32 -7.28
C PHE A 386 36.76 12.17 -7.38
N ASP A 387 35.55 12.43 -6.96
CA ASP A 387 34.40 11.51 -7.08
C ASP A 387 33.32 12.16 -7.95
N PHE A 388 32.76 11.37 -8.87
CA PHE A 388 31.63 11.77 -9.70
C PHE A 388 30.55 10.71 -9.62
N VAL A 389 29.32 11.14 -9.35
CA VAL A 389 28.14 10.27 -9.30
C VAL A 389 27.08 10.84 -10.22
N LEU A 390 26.57 10.00 -11.13
CA LEU A 390 25.39 10.30 -11.93
C LEU A 390 24.32 9.27 -11.63
N TYR A 391 23.13 9.74 -11.28
CA TYR A 391 21.96 8.91 -11.04
C TYR A 391 20.82 9.33 -11.96
N GLY A 392 20.15 8.35 -12.56
CA GLY A 392 18.96 8.53 -13.36
C GLY A 392 17.92 7.47 -13.03
N ALA A 393 16.66 7.87 -12.93
CA ALA A 393 15.54 6.94 -12.74
C ALA A 393 14.35 7.38 -13.60
N GLY A 394 13.55 6.40 -14.04
CA GLY A 394 12.37 6.66 -14.83
C GLY A 394 11.36 5.54 -14.74
N GLN A 395 10.17 5.84 -15.22
CA GLN A 395 9.06 4.88 -15.29
C GLN A 395 8.22 5.13 -16.53
N GLY A 396 7.43 4.15 -16.94
CA GLY A 396 6.57 4.29 -18.10
C GLY A 396 5.42 3.29 -18.13
N GLY A 397 4.58 3.44 -19.17
CA GLY A 397 3.34 2.65 -19.30
C GLY A 397 2.22 3.11 -18.38
N ASN A 398 2.37 4.27 -17.72
CA ASN A 398 1.34 4.91 -16.92
C ASN A 398 0.81 6.17 -17.61
N HIS A 399 -0.39 6.58 -17.23
CA HIS A 399 -1.06 7.79 -17.70
C HIS A 399 -1.26 8.75 -16.52
N ILE A 400 -1.06 10.02 -16.77
CA ILE A 400 -1.27 11.09 -15.80
C ILE A 400 -2.42 11.96 -16.28
N MET A 401 -3.42 12.18 -15.42
CA MET A 401 -4.48 13.13 -15.67
C MET A 401 -4.03 14.52 -15.21
N PRO A 402 -3.81 15.48 -16.13
CA PRO A 402 -3.35 16.82 -15.76
C PRO A 402 -4.51 17.66 -15.22
N VAL A 403 -4.68 17.72 -13.92
CA VAL A 403 -5.74 18.48 -13.25
C VAL A 403 -5.59 20.00 -13.48
N MET A 404 -4.38 20.48 -13.79
CA MET A 404 -4.11 21.91 -14.02
C MET A 404 -4.78 22.49 -15.28
N HIS A 405 -5.05 21.66 -16.29
CA HIS A 405 -5.78 22.12 -17.49
C HIS A 405 -7.25 22.45 -17.22
N ARG A 406 -7.78 22.09 -16.07
CA ARG A 406 -9.18 22.27 -15.70
C ARG A 406 -9.54 23.69 -15.29
N THR A 407 -8.60 24.45 -14.72
CA THR A 407 -8.86 25.80 -14.18
C THR A 407 -8.44 26.94 -15.09
N GLY A 408 -7.79 26.63 -16.23
CA GLY A 408 -7.22 27.62 -17.14
C GLY A 408 -8.07 27.97 -18.38
N PHE A 409 -9.14 27.22 -18.66
CA PHE A 409 -9.96 27.40 -19.85
C PHE A 409 -11.46 27.55 -19.54
N SER A 410 -11.80 28.37 -18.55
CA SER A 410 -13.14 28.98 -18.54
C SER A 410 -13.05 30.28 -19.32
N ASN A 411 -13.46 30.26 -20.57
CA ASN A 411 -13.81 31.49 -21.30
C ASN A 411 -15.08 32.09 -20.71
#